data_7a088fdc3e328425063978030f2ba0de
#
_entry.id   7a088fdc3e328425063978030f2ba0de
#
_cell.length_a   1.000
_cell.length_b   1.000
_cell.length_c   1.000
_cell.angle_alpha   90.00
_cell.angle_beta   90.00
_cell.angle_gamma   90.00
#
_symmetry.space_group_name_H-M   'P 1'
#
loop_
_entity.id
_entity.type
_entity.pdbx_description
1 polymer ?
#
loop_
_entity_poly.entity_id
_entity_poly.type
_entity_poly.pdbx_seq_one_letter_code
_entity_poly.pdbx_strand_id
1 'polypeptide(L)'
;QLENFQKKLWLKKKFVVETNYCLTIDKIFENFGEDEQREIFEEILSNEEQIKEWKEMYDFEFTSEDTVDILKENDKLVVDTKYFNNSFKEKIIAGFDNLEEELNGLLIHSENFQALNLLQEKYREKVKCVYIDPPYNTNASEIIYKNGYKHSSWISLMNDRINQSKNLLNNNGLINVAIDEEEQRFLNIIIENLYGTENYVGIIVILSFLSPTFLMIS
;
A
#
# COMPACT_ATOMS: atom_id res chain seq x y z
N GLN A 1 29.12 -0.45 -14.61
CA GLN A 1 29.41 0.34 -13.39
C GLN A 1 28.12 0.69 -12.64
N LEU A 2 27.05 1.13 -13.34
CA LEU A 2 25.76 1.46 -12.73
C LEU A 2 25.08 0.22 -12.11
N GLU A 3 25.10 -0.90 -12.80
CA GLU A 3 24.56 -2.18 -12.34
C GLU A 3 25.28 -2.71 -11.09
N ASN A 4 26.59 -2.60 -11.03
CA ASN A 4 27.37 -2.98 -9.86
C ASN A 4 27.16 -2.01 -8.67
N PHE A 5 26.89 -0.74 -8.95
CA PHE A 5 26.55 0.24 -7.94
C PHE A 5 25.13 -0.03 -7.37
N GLN A 6 24.18 -0.33 -8.24
CA GLN A 6 22.83 -0.71 -7.85
C GLN A 6 22.81 -2.03 -7.05
N LYS A 7 23.55 -3.05 -7.47
CA LYS A 7 23.72 -4.31 -6.72
C LYS A 7 24.36 -4.07 -5.35
N LYS A 8 25.36 -3.20 -5.24
CA LYS A 8 25.98 -2.85 -3.95
C LYS A 8 25.06 -2.05 -3.05
N LEU A 9 24.25 -1.14 -3.59
CA LEU A 9 23.22 -0.43 -2.85
C LEU A 9 22.11 -1.39 -2.40
N TRP A 10 21.74 -2.33 -3.25
CA TRP A 10 20.73 -3.33 -2.94
C TRP A 10 21.19 -4.29 -1.83
N LEU A 11 22.42 -4.80 -1.90
CA LEU A 11 23.00 -5.65 -0.86
C LEU A 11 23.18 -4.93 0.49
N LYS A 12 23.35 -3.60 0.46
CA LYS A 12 23.50 -2.80 1.69
C LYS A 12 22.20 -2.26 2.24
N LYS A 13 21.11 -2.22 1.46
CA LYS A 13 19.84 -1.60 1.82
C LYS A 13 18.67 -2.60 1.93
N LYS A 14 18.92 -3.83 2.29
CA LYS A 14 17.88 -4.80 2.67
C LYS A 14 17.26 -4.47 4.04
N PHE A 15 17.19 -3.22 4.43
CA PHE A 15 16.70 -2.86 5.74
C PHE A 15 15.36 -2.14 5.62
N VAL A 16 14.38 -2.66 6.31
CA VAL A 16 13.24 -1.89 6.75
C VAL A 16 13.77 -0.83 7.70
N VAL A 17 13.61 0.43 7.34
CA VAL A 17 14.14 1.55 8.14
C VAL A 17 13.28 1.73 9.38
N GLU A 18 11.98 1.57 9.23
CA GLU A 18 10.99 1.73 10.27
C GLU A 18 9.76 0.88 9.95
N THR A 19 9.11 0.36 11.00
CA THR A 19 7.84 -0.33 10.92
C THR A 19 6.88 0.32 11.90
N ASN A 20 5.70 0.71 11.41
CA ASN A 20 4.62 1.24 12.21
C ASN A 20 3.37 0.40 11.99
N TYR A 21 2.45 0.45 12.95
CA TYR A 21 1.22 -0.31 12.94
C TYR A 21 0.04 0.63 13.05
N CYS A 22 -0.97 0.40 12.21
CA CYS A 22 -2.26 1.05 12.30
C CYS A 22 -3.25 0.03 12.83
N LEU A 23 -3.90 0.34 13.93
CA LEU A 23 -4.89 -0.54 14.55
C LEU A 23 -6.12 0.26 14.98
N THR A 24 -7.29 -0.33 14.85
CA THR A 24 -8.53 0.29 15.31
C THR A 24 -8.67 0.15 16.83
N ILE A 25 -9.39 1.08 17.45
CA ILE A 25 -9.62 1.11 18.90
C ILE A 25 -10.26 -0.19 19.42
N ASP A 26 -11.16 -0.81 18.65
CA ASP A 26 -11.76 -2.11 19.01
C ASP A 26 -10.71 -3.20 19.23
N LYS A 27 -9.61 -3.18 18.48
CA LYS A 27 -8.52 -4.13 18.67
C LYS A 27 -7.79 -3.95 20.01
N ILE A 28 -7.76 -2.74 20.54
CA ILE A 28 -7.24 -2.49 21.87
C ILE A 28 -8.21 -3.06 22.94
N PHE A 29 -9.52 -2.88 22.75
CA PHE A 29 -10.50 -3.47 23.65
C PHE A 29 -10.48 -5.00 23.65
N GLU A 30 -10.24 -5.62 22.49
CA GLU A 30 -10.21 -7.08 22.36
C GLU A 30 -8.98 -7.73 23.00
N ASN A 31 -7.82 -7.06 22.97
CA ASN A 31 -6.53 -7.67 23.28
C ASN A 31 -5.89 -7.23 24.60
N PHE A 32 -6.44 -6.23 25.30
CA PHE A 32 -5.86 -5.69 26.53
C PHE A 32 -6.85 -5.74 27.68
N GLY A 33 -6.34 -5.92 28.91
CA GLY A 33 -7.12 -5.83 30.14
C GLY A 33 -7.53 -4.39 30.47
N GLU A 34 -8.55 -4.20 31.33
CA GLU A 34 -9.13 -2.88 31.64
C GLU A 34 -8.10 -1.86 32.14
N ASP A 35 -7.14 -2.28 32.97
CA ASP A 35 -6.11 -1.39 33.50
C ASP A 35 -5.12 -0.96 32.40
N GLU A 36 -4.71 -1.89 31.53
CA GLU A 36 -3.84 -1.61 30.39
C GLU A 36 -4.54 -0.74 29.35
N GLN A 37 -5.82 -1.01 29.05
CA GLN A 37 -6.63 -0.17 28.18
C GLN A 37 -6.64 1.28 28.64
N ARG A 38 -6.84 1.51 29.95
CA ARG A 38 -6.85 2.87 30.49
C ARG A 38 -5.54 3.58 30.25
N GLU A 39 -4.41 2.96 30.55
CA GLU A 39 -3.09 3.56 30.30
C GLU A 39 -2.87 3.86 28.81
N ILE A 40 -3.22 2.92 27.92
CA ILE A 40 -3.08 3.08 26.47
C ILE A 40 -3.93 4.25 25.98
N PHE A 41 -5.20 4.32 26.41
CA PHE A 41 -6.11 5.38 25.96
C PHE A 41 -5.75 6.76 26.51
N GLU A 42 -5.25 6.86 27.73
CA GLU A 42 -4.72 8.12 28.26
C GLU A 42 -3.51 8.61 27.44
N GLU A 43 -2.61 7.70 27.05
CA GLU A 43 -1.48 8.02 26.21
C GLU A 43 -1.92 8.45 24.80
N ILE A 44 -2.91 7.77 24.20
CA ILE A 44 -3.49 8.12 22.90
C ILE A 44 -4.14 9.50 22.94
N LEU A 45 -5.01 9.78 23.92
CA LEU A 45 -5.70 11.06 24.04
C LEU A 45 -4.78 12.23 24.36
N SER A 46 -3.63 11.98 24.96
CA SER A 46 -2.60 13.00 25.20
C SER A 46 -1.72 13.30 24.00
N ASN A 47 -1.81 12.51 22.92
CA ASN A 47 -0.97 12.66 21.74
C ASN A 47 -1.59 13.64 20.73
N GLU A 48 -1.04 14.85 20.66
CA GLU A 48 -1.56 15.92 19.79
C GLU A 48 -1.52 15.57 18.31
N GLU A 49 -0.52 14.82 17.84
CA GLU A 49 -0.36 14.44 16.43
C GLU A 49 -1.42 13.40 16.03
N GLN A 50 -1.68 12.42 16.88
CA GLN A 50 -2.75 11.44 16.67
C GLN A 50 -4.13 12.11 16.66
N ILE A 51 -4.41 12.99 17.59
CA ILE A 51 -5.68 13.74 17.65
C ILE A 51 -5.84 14.63 16.41
N LYS A 52 -4.78 15.27 15.96
CA LYS A 52 -4.80 16.08 14.74
C LYS A 52 -5.11 15.23 13.50
N GLU A 53 -4.51 14.04 13.37
CA GLU A 53 -4.82 13.14 12.25
C GLU A 53 -6.29 12.73 12.27
N TRP A 54 -6.85 12.41 13.42
CA TRP A 54 -8.26 12.06 13.53
C TRP A 54 -9.19 13.21 13.13
N LYS A 55 -8.86 14.46 13.50
CA LYS A 55 -9.60 15.65 13.04
C LYS A 55 -9.57 15.79 11.52
N GLU A 56 -8.40 15.60 10.91
CA GLU A 56 -8.23 15.76 9.47
C GLU A 56 -8.90 14.64 8.66
N MET A 57 -8.87 13.41 9.15
CA MET A 57 -9.38 12.24 8.42
C MET A 57 -10.86 11.94 8.64
N TYR A 58 -11.36 12.18 9.86
CA TYR A 58 -12.72 11.75 10.25
C TYR A 58 -13.65 12.92 10.56
N ASP A 59 -13.19 14.17 10.40
CA ASP A 59 -13.93 15.38 10.80
C ASP A 59 -14.42 15.30 12.27
N PHE A 60 -13.59 14.70 13.12
CA PHE A 60 -13.90 14.40 14.51
C PHE A 60 -13.21 15.39 15.43
N GLU A 61 -13.97 16.08 16.28
CA GLU A 61 -13.44 17.04 17.25
C GLU A 61 -13.41 16.43 18.65
N PHE A 62 -12.20 16.38 19.21
CA PHE A 62 -12.00 16.09 20.64
C PHE A 62 -12.04 17.39 21.44
N THR A 63 -12.70 17.35 22.60
CA THR A 63 -12.69 18.42 23.59
C THR A 63 -11.83 18.05 24.78
N SER A 64 -11.42 18.99 25.59
CA SER A 64 -10.65 18.74 26.82
C SER A 64 -11.44 17.98 27.91
N GLU A 65 -12.73 17.80 27.72
CA GLU A 65 -13.63 17.07 28.63
C GLU A 65 -13.83 15.62 28.19
N ASP A 66 -13.33 15.24 27.00
CA ASP A 66 -13.48 13.90 26.47
C ASP A 66 -12.66 12.89 27.28
N THR A 67 -13.30 11.80 27.59
CA THR A 67 -12.74 10.70 28.38
C THR A 67 -12.53 9.46 27.52
N VAL A 68 -11.99 8.42 28.12
CA VAL A 68 -11.85 7.10 27.48
C VAL A 68 -13.16 6.58 26.90
N ASP A 69 -14.31 6.98 27.43
CA ASP A 69 -15.61 6.50 26.97
C ASP A 69 -15.93 6.95 25.54
N ILE A 70 -15.41 8.11 25.09
CA ILE A 70 -15.58 8.54 23.69
C ILE A 70 -14.92 7.58 22.71
N LEU A 71 -13.84 6.91 23.10
CA LEU A 71 -13.16 5.93 22.26
C LEU A 71 -13.98 4.64 22.12
N LYS A 72 -14.81 4.29 23.12
CA LYS A 72 -15.75 3.15 23.03
C LYS A 72 -16.86 3.41 22.02
N GLU A 73 -17.32 4.66 21.94
CA GLU A 73 -18.34 5.07 20.98
C GLU A 73 -17.78 5.19 19.56
N ASN A 74 -16.46 5.37 19.43
CA ASN A 74 -15.73 5.55 18.17
C ASN A 74 -14.66 4.47 17.97
N ASP A 75 -15.02 3.22 18.17
CA ASP A 75 -14.13 2.06 18.20
C ASP A 75 -13.42 1.75 16.87
N LYS A 76 -13.81 2.41 15.77
CA LYS A 76 -13.19 2.29 14.44
C LYS A 76 -12.14 3.38 14.14
N LEU A 77 -11.91 4.31 15.07
CA LEU A 77 -10.78 5.23 14.92
C LEU A 77 -9.46 4.46 14.87
N VAL A 78 -8.57 4.89 14.00
CA VAL A 78 -7.28 4.23 13.77
C VAL A 78 -6.19 4.91 14.56
N VAL A 79 -5.50 4.14 15.39
CA VAL A 79 -4.27 4.56 16.06
C VAL A 79 -3.08 4.21 15.18
N ASP A 80 -2.24 5.19 14.85
CA ASP A 80 -1.01 4.97 14.10
C ASP A 80 0.21 5.09 15.02
N THR A 81 0.90 3.98 15.22
CA THR A 81 2.05 3.93 16.13
C THR A 81 3.22 4.80 15.70
N LYS A 82 3.19 5.39 14.49
CA LYS A 82 4.22 6.36 14.04
C LYS A 82 4.28 7.62 14.91
N TYR A 83 3.16 7.98 15.55
CA TYR A 83 3.08 9.16 16.41
C TYR A 83 3.57 8.93 17.83
N PHE A 84 3.88 7.68 18.19
CA PHE A 84 4.24 7.28 19.53
C PHE A 84 5.71 6.84 19.63
N ASN A 85 6.22 6.83 20.84
CA ASN A 85 7.55 6.32 21.11
C ASN A 85 7.63 4.78 21.01
N ASN A 86 8.87 4.26 21.03
CA ASN A 86 9.06 2.81 20.92
C ASN A 86 8.45 2.02 22.08
N SER A 87 8.39 2.59 23.30
CA SER A 87 7.79 1.90 24.45
C SER A 87 6.30 1.66 24.26
N PHE A 88 5.57 2.65 23.73
CA PHE A 88 4.16 2.50 23.37
C PHE A 88 3.99 1.43 22.28
N LYS A 89 4.80 1.51 21.22
CA LYS A 89 4.76 0.53 20.13
C LYS A 89 5.00 -0.90 20.62
N GLU A 90 5.99 -1.10 21.48
CA GLU A 90 6.30 -2.39 22.08
C GLU A 90 5.14 -2.88 22.98
N LYS A 91 4.52 -1.99 23.76
CA LYS A 91 3.33 -2.29 24.57
C LYS A 91 2.19 -2.79 23.68
N ILE A 92 1.88 -2.08 22.60
CA ILE A 92 0.85 -2.49 21.64
C ILE A 92 1.15 -3.86 21.02
N ILE A 93 2.38 -4.08 20.54
CA ILE A 93 2.76 -5.36 19.93
C ILE A 93 2.64 -6.53 20.90
N ALA A 94 3.00 -6.31 22.17
CA ALA A 94 2.97 -7.34 23.20
C ALA A 94 1.56 -7.81 23.58
N GLY A 95 0.53 -7.04 23.28
CA GLY A 95 -0.88 -7.41 23.52
C GLY A 95 -1.41 -8.46 22.52
N PHE A 96 -0.69 -8.76 21.45
CA PHE A 96 -1.14 -9.71 20.44
C PHE A 96 -0.31 -11.00 20.50
N ASP A 97 -0.98 -12.14 20.53
CA ASP A 97 -0.32 -13.47 20.49
C ASP A 97 0.43 -13.66 19.17
N ASN A 98 -0.17 -13.27 18.05
CA ASN A 98 0.43 -13.29 16.73
C ASN A 98 -0.06 -12.10 15.89
N LEU A 99 0.57 -10.95 16.07
CA LEU A 99 0.21 -9.73 15.36
C LEU A 99 0.21 -9.91 13.83
N GLU A 100 1.08 -10.76 13.30
CA GLU A 100 1.19 -10.97 11.84
C GLU A 100 -0.06 -11.63 11.23
N GLU A 101 -0.76 -12.47 11.98
CA GLU A 101 -2.03 -13.08 11.57
C GLU A 101 -3.21 -12.12 11.70
N GLU A 102 -3.12 -11.13 12.57
CA GLU A 102 -4.15 -10.10 12.77
C GLU A 102 -4.07 -8.97 11.73
N LEU A 103 -2.94 -8.83 11.03
CA LEU A 103 -2.75 -7.77 10.04
C LEU A 103 -3.55 -8.05 8.77
N ASN A 104 -4.44 -7.11 8.42
CA ASN A 104 -5.28 -7.18 7.23
C ASN A 104 -4.67 -6.51 6.00
N GLY A 105 -3.59 -5.76 6.17
CA GLY A 105 -2.94 -5.01 5.10
C GLY A 105 -1.48 -4.68 5.39
N LEU A 106 -0.76 -4.37 4.33
CA LEU A 106 0.64 -3.94 4.37
C LEU A 106 0.84 -2.77 3.41
N LEU A 107 1.23 -1.61 3.94
CA LEU A 107 1.64 -0.46 3.16
C LEU A 107 3.17 -0.34 3.20
N ILE A 108 3.80 -0.30 2.03
CA ILE A 108 5.26 -0.16 1.91
C ILE A 108 5.59 1.16 1.22
N HIS A 109 6.22 2.08 1.95
CA HIS A 109 6.77 3.31 1.39
C HIS A 109 8.22 3.07 0.96
N SER A 110 8.45 2.83 -0.30
CA SER A 110 9.76 2.52 -0.88
C SER A 110 9.80 2.82 -2.38
N GLU A 111 10.98 2.72 -2.99
CA GLU A 111 11.07 2.57 -4.43
C GLU A 111 10.41 1.23 -4.83
N ASN A 112 9.55 1.27 -5.86
CA ASN A 112 8.68 0.15 -6.23
C ASN A 112 9.44 -1.17 -6.49
N PHE A 113 10.56 -1.14 -7.24
CA PHE A 113 11.35 -2.33 -7.52
C PHE A 113 11.94 -2.94 -6.26
N GLN A 114 12.36 -2.11 -5.29
CA GLN A 114 12.87 -2.58 -4.01
C GLN A 114 11.76 -3.19 -3.15
N ALA A 115 10.58 -2.56 -3.11
CA ALA A 115 9.41 -3.10 -2.43
C ALA A 115 9.01 -4.47 -2.98
N LEU A 116 8.92 -4.62 -4.30
CA LEU A 116 8.60 -5.89 -4.96
C LEU A 116 9.61 -6.99 -4.63
N ASN A 117 10.90 -6.66 -4.53
CA ASN A 117 11.91 -7.61 -4.11
C ASN A 117 11.77 -8.02 -2.63
N LEU A 118 11.43 -7.07 -1.75
CA LEU A 118 11.20 -7.37 -0.33
C LEU A 118 10.01 -8.32 -0.16
N LEU A 119 8.93 -8.09 -0.90
CA LEU A 119 7.72 -8.92 -0.86
C LEU A 119 7.95 -10.36 -1.30
N GLN A 120 9.00 -10.66 -2.10
CA GLN A 120 9.31 -12.02 -2.56
C GLN A 120 9.54 -13.01 -1.40
N GLU A 121 10.05 -12.56 -0.28
CA GLU A 121 10.37 -13.46 0.85
C GLU A 121 9.08 -14.04 1.47
N LYS A 122 8.02 -13.24 1.57
CA LYS A 122 6.78 -13.63 2.24
C LYS A 122 5.66 -14.03 1.28
N TYR A 123 5.56 -13.36 0.12
CA TYR A 123 4.38 -13.39 -0.75
C TYR A 123 4.61 -14.08 -2.10
N ARG A 124 5.76 -14.73 -2.33
CA ARG A 124 6.02 -15.50 -3.56
C ARG A 124 4.91 -16.52 -3.79
N GLU A 125 4.32 -16.50 -4.99
CA GLU A 125 3.25 -17.41 -5.44
C GLU A 125 1.98 -17.42 -4.55
N LYS A 126 1.77 -16.37 -3.75
CA LYS A 126 0.61 -16.27 -2.84
C LYS A 126 -0.40 -15.22 -3.24
N VAL A 127 -0.02 -14.24 -4.06
CA VAL A 127 -0.87 -13.12 -4.46
C VAL A 127 -1.89 -13.59 -5.50
N LYS A 128 -3.15 -13.28 -5.28
CA LYS A 128 -4.26 -13.63 -6.18
C LYS A 128 -4.50 -12.60 -7.26
N CYS A 129 -4.23 -11.33 -6.97
CA CYS A 129 -4.44 -10.24 -7.91
C CYS A 129 -3.34 -9.18 -7.74
N VAL A 130 -2.79 -8.74 -8.85
CA VAL A 130 -1.95 -7.56 -8.95
C VAL A 130 -2.70 -6.51 -9.75
N TYR A 131 -2.94 -5.33 -9.18
CA TYR A 131 -3.47 -4.17 -9.88
C TYR A 131 -2.42 -3.07 -9.90
N ILE A 132 -2.15 -2.52 -11.08
CA ILE A 132 -1.22 -1.41 -11.24
C ILE A 132 -1.82 -0.32 -12.11
N ASP A 133 -1.47 0.92 -11.78
CA ASP A 133 -1.82 2.12 -12.51
C ASP A 133 -0.50 2.90 -12.78
N PRO A 134 0.24 2.51 -13.84
CA PRO A 134 1.53 3.10 -14.14
C PRO A 134 1.40 4.48 -14.78
N PRO A 135 2.49 5.27 -14.88
CA PRO A 135 2.51 6.48 -15.68
C PRO A 135 2.09 6.17 -17.13
N TYR A 136 1.06 6.88 -17.63
CA TYR A 136 0.52 6.67 -18.99
C TYR A 136 1.44 7.20 -20.08
N ASN A 137 2.49 7.94 -19.70
CA ASN A 137 3.48 8.53 -20.58
C ASN A 137 2.92 9.55 -21.58
N THR A 138 1.75 10.10 -21.29
CA THR A 138 1.08 11.12 -22.09
C THR A 138 1.56 12.52 -21.70
N ASN A 139 1.42 13.48 -22.63
CA ASN A 139 1.73 14.89 -22.37
C ASN A 139 0.58 15.62 -21.63
N ALA A 140 -0.54 14.96 -21.39
CA ALA A 140 -1.77 15.56 -20.88
C ALA A 140 -1.98 15.40 -19.36
N SER A 141 -1.03 14.83 -18.64
CA SER A 141 -1.18 14.56 -17.21
C SER A 141 -0.99 15.85 -16.38
N GLU A 142 -2.03 16.27 -15.66
CA GLU A 142 -1.96 17.32 -14.62
C GLU A 142 -1.21 16.87 -13.35
N ILE A 143 -0.95 15.59 -13.23
CA ILE A 143 -0.25 15.00 -12.09
C ILE A 143 1.27 15.14 -12.33
N ILE A 144 2.01 15.53 -11.28
CA ILE A 144 3.47 15.70 -11.31
C ILE A 144 4.16 14.33 -11.38
N TYR A 145 3.90 13.57 -12.44
CA TYR A 145 4.69 12.41 -12.81
C TYR A 145 5.75 12.81 -13.82
N LYS A 146 6.87 12.09 -13.82
CA LYS A 146 7.80 12.18 -14.92
C LYS A 146 7.16 11.51 -16.16
N ASN A 147 6.50 12.32 -16.96
CA ASN A 147 6.02 11.97 -18.30
C ASN A 147 7.10 12.24 -19.35
N GLY A 148 6.90 11.79 -20.58
CA GLY A 148 7.84 12.02 -21.69
C GLY A 148 9.04 11.07 -21.64
N TYR A 149 8.88 9.87 -21.10
CA TYR A 149 9.83 8.80 -21.33
C TYR A 149 9.86 8.46 -22.83
N LYS A 150 11.04 8.19 -23.36
CA LYS A 150 11.10 7.46 -24.62
C LYS A 150 10.42 6.10 -24.42
N HIS A 151 9.66 5.61 -25.38
CA HIS A 151 8.99 4.30 -25.32
C HIS A 151 9.92 3.18 -24.80
N SER A 152 11.18 3.16 -25.27
CA SER A 152 12.17 2.18 -24.81
C SER A 152 12.46 2.23 -23.31
N SER A 153 12.50 3.43 -22.72
CA SER A 153 12.74 3.60 -21.28
C SER A 153 11.51 3.21 -20.47
N TRP A 154 10.31 3.54 -20.96
CA TRP A 154 9.05 3.13 -20.36
C TRP A 154 8.89 1.60 -20.40
N ILE A 155 9.16 0.97 -21.55
CA ILE A 155 9.13 -0.48 -21.74
C ILE A 155 10.07 -1.17 -20.74
N SER A 156 11.32 -0.69 -20.59
CA SER A 156 12.27 -1.25 -19.62
C SER A 156 11.75 -1.13 -18.19
N LEU A 157 11.21 0.06 -17.83
CA LEU A 157 10.63 0.32 -16.52
C LEU A 157 9.52 -0.67 -16.20
N MET A 158 8.57 -0.84 -17.12
CA MET A 158 7.41 -1.71 -16.95
C MET A 158 7.78 -3.19 -16.94
N ASN A 159 8.63 -3.61 -17.89
CA ASN A 159 9.07 -5.00 -17.98
C ASN A 159 9.70 -5.48 -16.66
N ASP A 160 10.57 -4.69 -16.07
CA ASP A 160 11.26 -5.09 -14.84
C ASP A 160 10.30 -5.23 -13.67
N ARG A 161 9.32 -4.33 -13.54
CA ARG A 161 8.36 -4.33 -12.43
C ARG A 161 7.28 -5.40 -12.59
N ILE A 162 6.77 -5.57 -13.80
CA ILE A 162 5.80 -6.64 -14.10
C ILE A 162 6.45 -8.01 -13.93
N ASN A 163 7.70 -8.19 -14.34
CA ASN A 163 8.42 -9.44 -14.13
C ASN A 163 8.63 -9.75 -12.64
N GLN A 164 8.92 -8.75 -11.82
CA GLN A 164 9.00 -8.95 -10.36
C GLN A 164 7.64 -9.28 -9.75
N SER A 165 6.58 -8.59 -10.17
CA SER A 165 5.22 -8.85 -9.67
C SER A 165 4.70 -10.24 -10.08
N LYS A 166 5.09 -10.74 -11.26
CA LYS A 166 4.76 -12.09 -11.72
C LYS A 166 5.15 -13.16 -10.70
N ASN A 167 6.32 -13.04 -10.08
CA ASN A 167 6.80 -14.00 -9.10
C ASN A 167 5.97 -14.03 -7.79
N LEU A 168 5.17 -12.99 -7.55
CA LEU A 168 4.26 -12.93 -6.41
C LEU A 168 2.93 -13.64 -6.70
N LEU A 169 2.50 -13.64 -7.98
CA LEU A 169 1.22 -14.25 -8.37
C LEU A 169 1.24 -15.77 -8.19
N ASN A 170 0.14 -16.30 -7.66
CA ASN A 170 -0.10 -17.73 -7.66
C ASN A 170 -0.55 -18.22 -9.04
N ASN A 171 -0.66 -19.53 -9.24
CA ASN A 171 -0.99 -20.14 -10.52
C ASN A 171 -2.36 -19.73 -11.11
N ASN A 172 -3.27 -19.24 -10.27
CA ASN A 172 -4.59 -18.74 -10.67
C ASN A 172 -4.68 -17.22 -10.52
N GLY A 173 -3.55 -16.55 -10.38
CA GLY A 173 -3.48 -15.11 -10.15
C GLY A 173 -3.76 -14.31 -11.41
N LEU A 174 -4.29 -13.11 -11.23
CA LEU A 174 -4.62 -12.17 -12.29
C LEU A 174 -3.81 -10.89 -12.15
N ILE A 175 -3.32 -10.37 -13.28
CA ILE A 175 -2.75 -9.01 -13.35
C ILE A 175 -3.71 -8.11 -14.12
N ASN A 176 -4.02 -6.95 -13.54
CA ASN A 176 -4.76 -5.86 -14.17
C ASN A 176 -3.86 -4.62 -14.27
N VAL A 177 -3.84 -4.01 -15.43
CA VAL A 177 -3.07 -2.78 -15.65
C VAL A 177 -3.99 -1.72 -16.24
N ALA A 178 -4.20 -0.63 -15.50
CA ALA A 178 -4.80 0.56 -16.05
C ALA A 178 -3.78 1.26 -16.96
N ILE A 179 -4.17 1.67 -18.16
CA ILE A 179 -3.28 2.30 -19.13
C ILE A 179 -4.07 3.10 -20.15
N ASP A 180 -3.49 4.17 -20.64
CA ASP A 180 -3.98 4.94 -21.78
C ASP A 180 -3.56 4.28 -23.12
N GLU A 181 -4.20 4.68 -24.20
CA GLU A 181 -3.96 4.16 -25.55
C GLU A 181 -2.51 4.37 -26.04
N GLU A 182 -1.82 5.39 -25.53
CA GLU A 182 -0.45 5.75 -25.94
C GLU A 182 0.55 4.60 -25.79
N GLU A 183 0.57 3.96 -24.62
CA GLU A 183 1.51 2.87 -24.32
C GLU A 183 0.87 1.47 -24.29
N GLN A 184 -0.43 1.36 -24.52
CA GLN A 184 -1.19 0.10 -24.45
C GLN A 184 -0.61 -0.99 -25.35
N ARG A 185 -0.19 -0.64 -26.57
CA ARG A 185 0.42 -1.59 -27.50
C ARG A 185 1.74 -2.17 -26.99
N PHE A 186 2.58 -1.34 -26.37
CA PHE A 186 3.85 -1.81 -25.81
C PHE A 186 3.64 -2.64 -24.54
N LEU A 187 2.65 -2.27 -23.74
CA LEU A 187 2.24 -3.05 -22.59
C LEU A 187 1.80 -4.46 -22.99
N ASN A 188 0.98 -4.59 -24.04
CA ASN A 188 0.54 -5.90 -24.52
C ASN A 188 1.74 -6.79 -24.88
N ILE A 189 2.74 -6.27 -25.59
CA ILE A 189 3.95 -7.02 -25.92
C ILE A 189 4.68 -7.49 -24.66
N ILE A 190 4.78 -6.66 -23.63
CA ILE A 190 5.41 -7.04 -22.35
C ILE A 190 4.62 -8.17 -21.68
N ILE A 191 3.30 -8.02 -21.60
CA ILE A 191 2.41 -9.01 -20.96
C ILE A 191 2.48 -10.34 -21.70
N GLU A 192 2.36 -10.35 -23.02
CA GLU A 192 2.45 -11.57 -23.83
C GLU A 192 3.81 -12.27 -23.71
N ASN A 193 4.90 -11.51 -23.68
CA ASN A 193 6.23 -12.08 -23.48
C ASN A 193 6.43 -12.69 -22.07
N LEU A 194 5.84 -12.08 -21.04
CA LEU A 194 6.03 -12.54 -19.66
C LEU A 194 5.07 -13.67 -19.27
N TYR A 195 3.84 -13.62 -19.78
CA TYR A 195 2.77 -14.54 -19.33
C TYR A 195 2.33 -15.55 -20.37
N GLY A 196 2.67 -15.33 -21.67
CA GLY A 196 2.18 -16.13 -22.79
C GLY A 196 0.85 -15.59 -23.33
N THR A 197 0.67 -15.73 -24.64
CA THR A 197 -0.54 -15.27 -25.35
C THR A 197 -1.80 -16.04 -24.94
N GLU A 198 -1.64 -17.28 -24.52
CA GLU A 198 -2.71 -18.17 -24.06
C GLU A 198 -3.32 -17.74 -22.71
N ASN A 199 -2.59 -16.91 -21.95
CA ASN A 199 -3.04 -16.39 -20.65
C ASN A 199 -3.64 -14.98 -20.76
N TYR A 200 -3.79 -14.46 -21.97
CA TYR A 200 -4.38 -13.15 -22.20
C TYR A 200 -5.89 -13.21 -22.03
N VAL A 201 -6.44 -12.44 -21.08
CA VAL A 201 -7.88 -12.43 -20.76
C VAL A 201 -8.63 -11.44 -21.64
N GLY A 202 -8.13 -10.20 -21.81
CA GLY A 202 -8.78 -9.19 -22.64
C GLY A 202 -8.48 -7.75 -22.24
N ILE A 203 -9.12 -6.81 -22.92
CA ILE A 203 -9.08 -5.37 -22.67
C ILE A 203 -10.47 -4.89 -22.28
N ILE A 204 -10.55 -4.12 -21.20
CA ILE A 204 -11.76 -3.40 -20.81
C ILE A 204 -11.55 -1.93 -21.17
N VAL A 205 -12.38 -1.40 -22.06
CA VAL A 205 -12.35 0.01 -22.46
C VAL A 205 -13.27 0.81 -21.56
N ILE A 206 -12.72 1.78 -20.85
CA ILE A 206 -13.48 2.72 -20.03
C ILE A 206 -13.53 4.06 -20.76
N LEU A 207 -14.74 4.48 -21.13
CA LEU A 207 -14.98 5.78 -21.75
C LEU A 207 -15.43 6.76 -20.66
N SER A 208 -14.58 7.73 -20.32
CA SER A 208 -14.98 8.86 -19.48
C SER A 208 -15.46 9.99 -20.36
N PHE A 209 -16.76 10.23 -20.39
CA PHE A 209 -17.29 11.50 -20.89
C PHE A 209 -17.10 12.55 -19.78
N LEU A 210 -16.87 13.81 -20.14
CA LEU A 210 -16.71 14.96 -19.23
C LEU A 210 -17.96 15.29 -18.38
N SER A 211 -18.82 14.31 -18.11
CA SER A 211 -19.98 14.36 -17.23
C SER A 211 -19.87 13.18 -16.24
N PRO A 212 -20.25 13.33 -14.95
CA PRO A 212 -19.98 12.36 -13.89
C PRO A 212 -20.87 11.09 -13.94
N THR A 213 -21.13 10.58 -15.12
CA THR A 213 -21.92 9.34 -15.27
C THR A 213 -21.03 8.24 -15.85
N PHE A 214 -20.60 7.31 -15.00
CA PHE A 214 -19.90 6.11 -15.44
C PHE A 214 -20.85 5.19 -16.18
N LEU A 215 -20.56 4.84 -17.42
CA LEU A 215 -21.19 3.76 -18.13
C LEU A 215 -20.21 2.58 -18.22
N MET A 216 -20.48 1.51 -17.47
CA MET A 216 -19.78 0.24 -17.69
C MET A 216 -20.53 -0.53 -18.78
N ILE A 217 -19.82 -0.93 -19.84
CA ILE A 217 -20.33 -1.85 -20.85
C ILE A 217 -19.59 -3.18 -20.65
N SER A 218 -20.32 -4.19 -20.30
CA SER A 218 -19.87 -5.59 -20.22
C SER A 218 -19.82 -6.25 -21.59
#